data_bd9d1c09473d507b6d891a3c32b93a2f
#
_entry.id   bd9d1c09473d507b6d891a3c32b93a2f
#
_cell.length_a   1.000
_cell.length_b   1.000
_cell.length_c   1.000
_cell.angle_alpha   90.00
_cell.angle_beta   90.00
_cell.angle_gamma   90.00
#
_symmetry.space_group_name_H-M   'P 1'
#
loop_
_entity.id
_entity.type
_entity.pdbx_description
1 polymer ?
#
loop_
_entity_poly.entity_id
_entity_poly.type
_entity_poly.pdbx_seq_one_letter_code
_entity_poly.pdbx_strand_id
1 'polypeptide(L)'
;MTTITFRSQGSRITGFDVQGHSGYAEAGADIVCAAITSAVRLVETTVNDVLGLAASVKVRESDASISLRLPGSLGQTAESTCQALLTGMMIYFAQLHDEYPEHIEVLEDE
;
A
#
# COMPACT_ATOMS: atom_id res chain seq x y z
N MET A 1 -7.16 0.59 14.36
CA MET A 1 -7.51 0.38 12.94
C MET A 1 -6.43 0.92 12.03
N THR A 2 -6.05 0.17 11.03
CA THR A 2 -5.09 0.63 10.03
C THR A 2 -5.86 1.16 8.82
N THR A 3 -5.51 2.36 8.37
CA THR A 3 -6.14 2.98 7.20
C THR A 3 -5.15 3.00 6.04
N ILE A 4 -5.57 2.49 4.91
CA ILE A 4 -4.77 2.51 3.69
C ILE A 4 -5.50 3.39 2.69
N THR A 5 -4.81 4.44 2.22
CA THR A 5 -5.36 5.35 1.23
C THR A 5 -4.58 5.20 -0.07
N PHE A 6 -5.25 4.79 -1.12
CA PHE A 6 -4.66 4.76 -2.45
C PHE A 6 -4.83 6.12 -3.10
N ARG A 7 -3.72 6.66 -3.60
CA ARG A 7 -3.69 7.96 -4.27
C ARG A 7 -3.74 7.73 -5.76
N SER A 8 -4.58 8.50 -6.45
CA SER A 8 -4.69 8.38 -7.90
C SER A 8 -4.77 9.76 -8.55
N GLN A 9 -4.46 9.78 -9.83
CA GLN A 9 -4.60 10.95 -10.67
C GLN A 9 -5.25 10.46 -11.97
N GLY A 10 -6.52 10.78 -12.14
CA GLY A 10 -7.31 10.17 -13.19
C GLY A 10 -7.45 8.67 -12.96
N SER A 11 -7.13 7.88 -13.94
CA SER A 11 -7.16 6.41 -13.85
C SER A 11 -5.85 5.81 -13.36
N ARG A 12 -4.83 6.64 -13.12
CA ARG A 12 -3.51 6.18 -12.71
C ARG A 12 -3.39 6.17 -11.18
N ILE A 13 -3.03 5.03 -10.60
CA ILE A 13 -2.69 4.96 -9.18
C ILE A 13 -1.26 5.47 -9.04
N THR A 14 -1.07 6.53 -8.24
CA THR A 14 0.22 7.17 -8.07
C THR A 14 0.97 6.69 -6.83
N GLY A 15 0.28 6.02 -5.91
CA GLY A 15 0.88 5.53 -4.70
C GLY A 15 -0.14 5.20 -3.63
N PHE A 16 0.33 5.05 -2.41
CA PHE A 16 -0.54 4.76 -1.27
C PHE A 16 0.08 5.27 0.02
N ASP A 17 -0.78 5.43 1.02
CA ASP A 17 -0.40 5.74 2.39
C ASP A 17 -1.00 4.69 3.32
N VAL A 18 -0.19 4.17 4.23
CA VAL A 18 -0.64 3.28 5.31
C VAL A 18 -0.47 4.03 6.62
N GLN A 19 -1.50 4.11 7.42
CA GLN A 19 -1.50 4.89 8.65
C GLN A 19 -2.25 4.17 9.78
N GLY A 20 -1.83 4.44 11.00
CA GLY A 20 -2.48 3.87 12.17
C GLY A 20 -2.06 2.45 12.49
N HIS A 21 -0.92 2.03 11.97
CA HIS A 21 -0.36 0.71 12.23
C HIS A 21 0.15 0.66 13.66
N SER A 22 -0.59 0.03 14.57
CA SER A 22 -0.17 -0.06 15.96
C SER A 22 0.41 -1.42 16.28
N GLY A 23 1.42 -1.43 17.13
CA GLY A 23 2.02 -2.66 17.63
C GLY A 23 1.24 -3.30 18.77
N TYR A 24 0.12 -2.70 19.20
CA TYR A 24 -0.72 -3.28 20.23
C TYR A 24 -1.90 -3.91 19.59
N ALA A 25 -1.99 -5.20 19.72
CA ALA A 25 -3.03 -5.82 18.96
C ALA A 25 -3.66 -6.95 19.71
N GLU A 26 -4.97 -6.96 19.69
CA GLU A 26 -5.73 -8.18 19.72
C GLU A 26 -5.23 -9.08 18.58
N ALA A 27 -5.41 -10.39 18.73
CA ALA A 27 -4.86 -11.35 17.77
C ALA A 27 -5.25 -11.05 16.31
N GLY A 28 -6.49 -10.58 16.07
CA GLY A 28 -6.94 -10.24 14.72
C GLY A 28 -6.20 -9.05 14.13
N ALA A 29 -5.91 -8.03 14.96
CA ALA A 29 -5.17 -6.85 14.51
C ALA A 29 -3.71 -7.19 14.20
N ASP A 30 -3.07 -8.12 14.93
CA ASP A 30 -1.71 -8.59 14.63
C ASP A 30 -1.64 -9.28 13.28
N ILE A 31 -2.63 -10.12 12.97
CA ILE A 31 -2.72 -10.80 11.69
C ILE A 31 -2.86 -9.78 10.56
N VAL A 32 -3.73 -8.80 10.73
CA VAL A 32 -3.96 -7.75 9.74
C VAL A 32 -2.70 -6.92 9.54
N CYS A 33 -2.04 -6.50 10.62
CA CYS A 33 -0.80 -5.74 10.54
C CYS A 33 0.30 -6.51 9.80
N ALA A 34 0.44 -7.80 10.07
CA ALA A 34 1.42 -8.63 9.38
C ALA A 34 1.09 -8.77 7.89
N ALA A 35 -0.17 -8.96 7.56
CA ALA A 35 -0.61 -9.07 6.18
C ALA A 35 -0.36 -7.77 5.40
N ILE A 36 -0.71 -6.62 6.00
CA ILE A 36 -0.47 -5.31 5.38
C ILE A 36 1.02 -5.08 5.17
N THR A 37 1.82 -5.32 6.18
CA THR A 37 3.28 -5.12 6.11
C THR A 37 3.91 -6.00 5.03
N SER A 38 3.50 -7.25 4.94
CA SER A 38 4.01 -8.18 3.93
C SER A 38 3.66 -7.70 2.52
N ALA A 39 2.43 -7.26 2.31
CA ALA A 39 2.00 -6.76 1.00
C ALA A 39 2.76 -5.48 0.62
N VAL A 40 2.92 -4.55 1.54
CA VAL A 40 3.67 -3.31 1.32
C VAL A 40 5.11 -3.61 0.95
N ARG A 41 5.75 -4.51 1.69
CA ARG A 41 7.15 -4.88 1.42
C ARG A 41 7.30 -5.56 0.07
N LEU A 42 6.37 -6.41 -0.30
CA LEU A 42 6.39 -7.07 -1.61
C LEU A 42 6.29 -6.04 -2.74
N VAL A 43 5.37 -5.09 -2.62
CA VAL A 43 5.19 -4.03 -3.63
C VAL A 43 6.45 -3.15 -3.70
N GLU A 44 6.96 -2.70 -2.58
CA GLU A 44 8.18 -1.88 -2.53
C GLU A 44 9.36 -2.62 -3.17
N THR A 45 9.56 -3.87 -2.81
CA THR A 45 10.65 -4.70 -3.36
C THR A 45 10.50 -4.86 -4.86
N THR A 46 9.29 -5.12 -5.35
CA THR A 46 9.05 -5.29 -6.78
C THR A 46 9.32 -4.00 -7.54
N VAL A 47 8.78 -2.89 -7.06
CA VAL A 47 8.91 -1.60 -7.75
C VAL A 47 10.37 -1.10 -7.75
N ASN A 48 11.03 -1.17 -6.60
CA ASN A 48 12.35 -0.55 -6.44
C ASN A 48 13.51 -1.50 -6.73
N ASP A 49 13.41 -2.76 -6.28
CA ASP A 49 14.53 -3.69 -6.44
C ASP A 49 14.44 -4.50 -7.72
N VAL A 50 13.26 -4.92 -8.12
CA VAL A 50 13.08 -5.71 -9.36
C VAL A 50 13.00 -4.79 -10.57
N LEU A 51 12.13 -3.79 -10.52
CA LEU A 51 11.93 -2.87 -11.65
C LEU A 51 12.89 -1.69 -11.64
N GLY A 52 13.53 -1.39 -10.50
CA GLY A 52 14.53 -0.33 -10.40
C GLY A 52 14.00 1.07 -10.60
N LEU A 53 12.74 1.33 -10.21
CA LEU A 53 12.07 2.58 -10.55
C LEU A 53 12.30 3.71 -9.55
N ALA A 54 12.92 3.44 -8.42
CA ALA A 54 13.23 4.45 -7.41
C ALA A 54 11.98 5.22 -6.93
N ALA A 55 10.90 4.50 -6.66
CA ALA A 55 9.71 5.10 -6.06
C ALA A 55 10.07 5.67 -4.68
N SER A 56 9.47 6.81 -4.34
CA SER A 56 9.70 7.45 -3.06
C SER A 56 8.97 6.68 -1.95
N VAL A 57 9.71 6.25 -0.93
CA VAL A 57 9.15 5.55 0.22
C VAL A 57 9.50 6.35 1.47
N LYS A 58 8.49 6.71 2.24
CA LYS A 58 8.66 7.46 3.49
C LYS A 58 8.06 6.64 4.63
N VAL A 59 8.85 6.47 5.69
CA VAL A 59 8.42 5.79 6.90
C VAL A 59 8.49 6.78 8.05
N ARG A 60 7.39 6.92 8.79
CA ARG A 60 7.32 7.75 10.00
C ARG A 60 6.96 6.86 11.17
N GLU A 61 7.90 6.66 12.06
CA GLU A 61 7.65 5.84 13.25
C GLU A 61 6.73 6.54 14.26
N SER A 62 6.76 7.88 14.30
CA SER A 62 5.99 8.65 15.27
C SER A 62 4.49 8.47 15.12
N ASP A 63 3.98 8.30 13.90
CA ASP A 63 2.56 8.09 13.62
C ASP A 63 2.29 6.72 12.96
N ALA A 64 3.30 5.87 12.95
CA ALA A 64 3.22 4.52 12.36
C ALA A 64 2.69 4.56 10.93
N SER A 65 3.29 5.40 10.08
CA SER A 65 2.88 5.56 8.70
C SER A 65 3.97 5.16 7.72
N ILE A 66 3.52 4.66 6.57
CA ILE A 66 4.37 4.32 5.43
C ILE A 66 3.70 4.88 4.19
N SER A 67 4.46 5.59 3.36
CA SER A 67 3.95 6.14 2.11
C SER A 67 4.84 5.72 0.95
N LEU A 68 4.22 5.38 -0.18
CA LEU A 68 4.95 5.11 -1.42
C LEU A 68 4.36 5.97 -2.53
N ARG A 69 5.24 6.57 -3.33
CA ARG A 69 4.85 7.36 -4.51
C ARG A 69 5.67 6.91 -5.71
N LEU A 70 4.98 6.59 -6.80
CA LEU A 70 5.62 6.29 -8.07
C LEU A 70 6.22 7.55 -8.68
N PRO A 71 7.28 7.43 -9.48
CA PRO A 71 7.75 8.55 -10.30
C PRO A 71 6.65 9.05 -11.22
N GLY A 72 6.69 10.33 -11.56
CA GLY A 72 5.65 10.97 -12.37
C GLY A 72 5.61 10.51 -13.83
N SER A 73 6.69 9.93 -14.33
CA SER A 73 6.76 9.45 -15.70
C SER A 73 7.51 8.13 -15.76
N LEU A 74 6.85 7.12 -16.32
CA LEU A 74 7.40 5.79 -16.47
C LEU A 74 7.22 5.34 -17.92
N GLY A 75 8.10 4.45 -18.39
CA GLY A 75 7.90 3.80 -19.67
C GLY A 75 6.63 2.93 -19.62
N GLN A 76 6.08 2.64 -20.78
CA GLN A 76 4.79 1.96 -20.89
C GLN A 76 4.77 0.61 -20.17
N THR A 77 5.81 -0.19 -20.29
CA THR A 77 5.88 -1.50 -19.65
C THR A 77 5.95 -1.36 -18.13
N ALA A 78 6.80 -0.47 -17.62
CA ALA A 78 6.91 -0.23 -16.19
C ALA A 78 5.62 0.33 -15.61
N GLU A 79 4.98 1.26 -16.31
CA GLU A 79 3.70 1.83 -15.90
C GLU A 79 2.64 0.76 -15.79
N SER A 80 2.48 -0.06 -16.83
CA SER A 80 1.49 -1.14 -16.86
C SER A 80 1.72 -2.14 -15.72
N THR A 81 2.97 -2.51 -15.48
CA THR A 81 3.32 -3.45 -14.41
C THR A 81 2.98 -2.86 -13.03
N CYS A 82 3.34 -1.58 -12.81
CA CYS A 82 3.05 -0.92 -11.54
C CYS A 82 1.54 -0.79 -11.31
N GLN A 83 0.77 -0.45 -12.34
CA GLN A 83 -0.68 -0.33 -12.19
C GLN A 83 -1.32 -1.68 -11.88
N ALA A 84 -0.87 -2.75 -12.51
CA ALA A 84 -1.36 -4.09 -12.19
C ALA A 84 -1.03 -4.48 -10.74
N LEU A 85 0.20 -4.21 -10.31
CA LEU A 85 0.64 -4.54 -8.96
C LEU A 85 -0.13 -3.75 -7.90
N LEU A 86 -0.31 -2.44 -8.08
CA LEU A 86 -1.03 -1.60 -7.12
C LEU A 86 -2.53 -1.90 -7.11
N THR A 87 -3.11 -2.20 -8.27
CA THR A 87 -4.51 -2.62 -8.34
C THR A 87 -4.72 -3.93 -7.61
N GLY A 88 -3.82 -4.89 -7.79
CA GLY A 88 -3.86 -6.15 -7.07
C GLY A 88 -3.77 -5.96 -5.56
N MET A 89 -2.89 -5.08 -5.12
CA MET A 89 -2.75 -4.72 -3.71
C MET A 89 -4.05 -4.12 -3.16
N MET A 90 -4.67 -3.21 -3.91
CA MET A 90 -5.92 -2.58 -3.49
C MET A 90 -7.05 -3.61 -3.35
N ILE A 91 -7.17 -4.50 -4.31
CA ILE A 91 -8.18 -5.57 -4.27
C ILE A 91 -7.92 -6.51 -3.10
N TYR A 92 -6.67 -6.88 -2.88
CA TYR A 92 -6.30 -7.74 -1.75
C TYR A 92 -6.67 -7.09 -0.41
N PHE A 93 -6.39 -5.79 -0.24
CA PHE A 93 -6.76 -5.10 0.99
C PHE A 93 -8.27 -4.98 1.16
N ALA A 94 -9.02 -4.86 0.08
CA ALA A 94 -10.48 -4.89 0.14
C ALA A 94 -10.98 -6.26 0.63
N GLN A 95 -10.36 -7.34 0.18
CA GLN A 95 -10.67 -8.68 0.66
C GLN A 95 -10.32 -8.83 2.14
N LEU A 96 -9.18 -8.28 2.55
CA LEU A 96 -8.75 -8.31 3.94
C LEU A 96 -9.72 -7.52 4.82
N HIS A 97 -10.24 -6.39 4.32
CA HIS A 97 -11.29 -5.63 5.00
C HIS A 97 -12.55 -6.47 5.19
N ASP A 98 -12.95 -7.25 4.19
CA ASP A 98 -14.14 -8.11 4.30
C ASP A 98 -13.95 -9.18 5.39
N GLU A 99 -12.72 -9.67 5.56
CA GLU A 99 -12.40 -10.65 6.60
C GLU A 99 -12.25 -10.02 7.99
N TYR A 100 -11.72 -8.81 8.05
CA TYR A 100 -11.41 -8.12 9.31
C TYR A 100 -11.90 -6.66 9.28
N PRO A 101 -13.22 -6.44 9.18
CA PRO A 101 -13.76 -5.10 8.93
C PRO A 101 -13.47 -4.08 10.04
N GLU A 102 -13.14 -4.54 11.24
CA GLU A 102 -12.83 -3.65 12.38
C GLU A 102 -11.35 -3.27 12.46
N HIS A 103 -10.49 -3.85 11.62
CA HIS A 103 -9.04 -3.70 11.75
C HIS A 103 -8.39 -3.00 10.57
N ILE A 104 -9.07 -2.88 9.45
CA ILE A 104 -8.52 -2.25 8.25
C ILE A 104 -9.60 -1.45 7.53
N GLU A 105 -9.22 -0.27 7.07
CA GLU A 105 -10.05 0.59 6.21
C GLU A 105 -9.27 0.90 4.94
N VAL A 106 -9.93 0.82 3.80
CA VAL A 106 -9.30 1.10 2.50
C VAL A 106 -10.04 2.26 1.84
N LEU A 107 -9.31 3.31 1.52
CA LEU A 107 -9.84 4.53 0.92
C LEU A 107 -9.14 4.82 -0.41
N GLU A 108 -9.85 5.53 -1.28
CA GLU A 108 -9.30 6.06 -2.53
C GLU A 108 -9.41 7.58 -2.51
N ASP A 109 -8.35 8.27 -2.94
CA ASP A 109 -8.28 9.72 -2.95
C ASP A 109 -7.56 10.20 -4.20
N GLU A 110 -8.15 11.14 -4.90
CA GLU A 110 -7.57 11.76 -6.09
C GLU A 110 -6.78 13.03 -5.79
#